data_c82ee376087b62800d60fd5250380363
#
_entry.id   c82ee376087b62800d60fd5250380363
#
_cell.length_a   1.000
_cell.length_b   1.000
_cell.length_c   1.000
_cell.angle_alpha   90.00
_cell.angle_beta   90.00
_cell.angle_gamma   90.00
#
_symmetry.space_group_name_H-M   'P 1'
#
loop_
_entity.id
_entity.type
_entity.pdbx_description
1 polymer ?
#
loop_
_entity_poly.entity_id
_entity_poly.type
_entity_poly.pdbx_seq_one_letter_code
_entity_poly.pdbx_strand_id
1 'polypeptide(L)'
;MYLWQSPSWPDFQVDLAALQPALAAARFAQGRAMGLASQLQLLDLSALQLQGWADEAIATAQIEGETLQINSVRASAARRLGLSSGKSMARDARTEATLDVLQAAIEQSQHALTHDTLYAWQAALFPNGYSGVQAIRTGAYRDHAEPMQIVTPRLGKPDIVHYQAPDSSDVHAQMSQLIAYFNSSQQQVDGLVRAAIAHLWFETIHPFEDGNGRVGRALVDMALAQDLSSRQRLWSLSQQMWLDRSGYYAQLQAATGQAKMDVTPWVQWFVSCVHRAADATWAHMQAAMRKTRFWAELREQHPQLTPTQTKCINKLFDAEPEGFAGGMSTEKYVNLCGVSRATAYRELTELCQAGLLVQTGVGRATRYQLAVPNK
;
A
#
# COMPACT_ATOMS: atom_id res chain seq x y z
N MET A 1 1.83 -9.33 30.08
CA MET A 1 0.63 -8.50 30.33
C MET A 1 0.42 -7.68 29.08
N TYR A 2 -0.70 -7.85 28.41
CA TYR A 2 -1.01 -7.19 27.12
C TYR A 2 -1.57 -5.79 27.33
N LEU A 3 -1.58 -4.98 26.28
CA LEU A 3 -2.06 -3.58 26.27
C LEU A 3 -3.48 -3.47 26.83
N TRP A 4 -4.40 -4.33 26.39
CA TRP A 4 -5.80 -4.34 26.84
C TRP A 4 -5.99 -4.77 28.30
N GLN A 5 -4.96 -5.33 28.95
CA GLN A 5 -4.97 -5.69 30.37
C GLN A 5 -4.55 -4.54 31.29
N SER A 6 -4.20 -3.38 30.73
CA SER A 6 -3.90 -2.20 31.52
C SER A 6 -5.15 -1.67 32.22
N PRO A 7 -5.05 -1.26 33.50
CA PRO A 7 -6.18 -0.59 34.18
C PRO A 7 -6.64 0.71 33.49
N SER A 8 -5.78 1.33 32.70
CA SER A 8 -6.07 2.56 31.96
C SER A 8 -6.50 2.30 30.51
N TRP A 9 -6.77 1.04 30.13
CA TRP A 9 -7.28 0.72 28.78
C TRP A 9 -8.69 1.31 28.60
N PRO A 10 -8.97 2.01 27.49
CA PRO A 10 -8.16 2.31 26.32
C PRO A 10 -7.63 3.76 26.26
N ASP A 11 -7.22 4.33 27.37
CA ASP A 11 -6.76 5.72 27.45
C ASP A 11 -5.34 5.89 26.88
N PHE A 12 -5.22 5.82 25.55
CA PHE A 12 -3.96 5.95 24.87
C PHE A 12 -3.30 7.31 25.10
N GLN A 13 -2.00 7.27 25.39
CA GLN A 13 -1.16 8.44 25.54
C GLN A 13 -0.23 8.59 24.34
N VAL A 14 -0.12 9.81 23.82
CA VAL A 14 0.73 10.15 22.69
C VAL A 14 1.47 11.45 22.96
N ASP A 15 2.79 11.40 22.91
CA ASP A 15 3.62 12.61 22.98
C ASP A 15 3.61 13.32 21.62
N LEU A 16 2.68 14.25 21.46
CA LEU A 16 2.56 15.05 20.23
C LEU A 16 3.79 15.93 19.96
N ALA A 17 4.52 16.35 20.99
CA ALA A 17 5.73 17.15 20.82
C ALA A 17 6.85 16.31 20.18
N ALA A 18 7.01 15.08 20.65
CA ALA A 18 7.96 14.14 20.07
C ALA A 18 7.61 13.74 18.61
N LEU A 19 6.32 13.75 18.27
CA LEU A 19 5.83 13.40 16.92
C LEU A 19 5.91 14.56 15.91
N GLN A 20 6.04 15.81 16.33
CA GLN A 20 5.99 16.99 15.45
C GLN A 20 6.89 16.87 14.21
N PRO A 21 8.17 16.47 14.30
CA PRO A 21 9.03 16.36 13.13
C PRO A 21 8.50 15.31 12.11
N ALA A 22 8.03 14.15 12.59
CA ALA A 22 7.50 13.09 11.73
C ALA A 22 6.17 13.51 11.07
N LEU A 23 5.27 14.13 11.82
CA LEU A 23 4.01 14.65 11.30
C LEU A 23 4.25 15.73 10.24
N ALA A 24 5.15 16.69 10.51
CA ALA A 24 5.49 17.73 9.54
C ALA A 24 6.05 17.14 8.24
N ALA A 25 6.95 16.16 8.33
CA ALA A 25 7.52 15.48 7.17
C ALA A 25 6.44 14.72 6.38
N ALA A 26 5.57 13.97 7.05
CA ALA A 26 4.50 13.23 6.40
C ALA A 26 3.48 14.17 5.72
N ARG A 27 3.07 15.25 6.39
CA ARG A 27 2.16 16.26 5.84
C ARG A 27 2.76 16.98 4.64
N PHE A 28 4.05 17.31 4.70
CA PHE A 28 4.74 17.90 3.55
C PHE A 28 4.77 16.94 2.37
N ALA A 29 5.08 15.66 2.59
CA ALA A 29 5.10 14.64 1.54
C ALA A 29 3.70 14.43 0.92
N GLN A 30 2.64 14.34 1.75
CA GLN A 30 1.26 14.27 1.29
C GLN A 30 0.88 15.49 0.44
N GLY A 31 1.14 16.70 0.95
CA GLY A 31 0.83 17.95 0.24
C GLY A 31 1.56 18.05 -1.11
N ARG A 32 2.83 17.65 -1.16
CA ARG A 32 3.64 17.63 -2.38
C ARG A 32 3.09 16.63 -3.41
N ALA A 33 2.74 15.43 -2.98
CA ALA A 33 2.17 14.41 -3.86
C ALA A 33 0.78 14.83 -4.38
N MET A 34 -0.09 15.34 -3.52
CA MET A 34 -1.43 15.82 -3.91
C MET A 34 -1.34 17.04 -4.84
N GLY A 35 -0.46 18.00 -4.54
CA GLY A 35 -0.24 19.17 -5.39
C GLY A 35 0.23 18.78 -6.78
N LEU A 36 1.13 17.79 -6.90
CA LEU A 36 1.56 17.29 -8.21
C LEU A 36 0.43 16.52 -8.91
N ALA A 37 -0.30 15.67 -8.19
CA ALA A 37 -1.44 14.93 -8.75
C ALA A 37 -2.53 15.84 -9.32
N SER A 38 -2.77 17.01 -8.70
CA SER A 38 -3.76 17.98 -9.19
C SER A 38 -3.37 18.64 -10.54
N GLN A 39 -2.12 18.54 -10.95
CA GLN A 39 -1.60 19.05 -12.22
C GLN A 39 -1.56 17.97 -13.32
N LEU A 40 -1.81 16.70 -12.98
CA LEU A 40 -1.81 15.62 -13.96
C LEU A 40 -3.05 15.68 -14.84
N GLN A 41 -2.90 15.26 -16.09
CA GLN A 41 -4.03 15.02 -16.97
C GLN A 41 -4.86 13.83 -16.49
N LEU A 42 -6.12 13.77 -16.89
CA LEU A 42 -7.05 12.74 -16.44
C LEU A 42 -6.54 11.31 -16.65
N LEU A 43 -5.87 11.04 -17.78
CA LEU A 43 -5.32 9.71 -18.08
C LEU A 43 -4.17 9.33 -17.15
N ASP A 44 -3.28 10.27 -16.84
CA ASP A 44 -2.14 10.04 -15.96
C ASP A 44 -2.61 9.88 -14.51
N LEU A 45 -3.59 10.67 -14.07
CA LEU A 45 -4.21 10.53 -12.77
C LEU A 45 -4.91 9.18 -12.62
N SER A 46 -5.64 8.74 -13.65
CA SER A 46 -6.30 7.44 -13.66
C SER A 46 -5.31 6.27 -13.60
N ALA A 47 -4.19 6.37 -14.30
CA ALA A 47 -3.11 5.38 -14.23
C ALA A 47 -2.47 5.32 -12.83
N LEU A 48 -2.27 6.47 -12.18
CA LEU A 48 -1.78 6.56 -10.82
C LEU A 48 -2.76 5.93 -9.82
N GLN A 49 -4.05 6.25 -9.92
CA GLN A 49 -5.07 5.65 -9.07
C GLN A 49 -5.16 4.14 -9.27
N LEU A 50 -5.09 3.66 -10.52
CA LEU A 50 -5.07 2.24 -10.83
C LEU A 50 -3.88 1.53 -10.14
N GLN A 51 -2.72 2.15 -10.18
CA GLN A 51 -1.54 1.61 -9.50
C GLN A 51 -1.74 1.59 -7.98
N GLY A 52 -2.19 2.68 -7.37
CA GLY A 52 -2.46 2.75 -5.93
C GLY A 52 -3.49 1.70 -5.44
N TRP A 53 -4.55 1.46 -6.22
CA TRP A 53 -5.53 0.42 -5.93
C TRP A 53 -4.93 -0.99 -6.04
N ALA A 54 -4.12 -1.24 -7.08
CA ALA A 54 -3.49 -2.53 -7.27
C ALA A 54 -2.46 -2.83 -6.18
N ASP A 55 -1.62 -1.87 -5.84
CA ASP A 55 -0.60 -2.01 -4.80
C ASP A 55 -1.21 -2.27 -3.43
N GLU A 56 -2.29 -1.56 -3.08
CA GLU A 56 -3.00 -1.76 -1.83
C GLU A 56 -3.61 -3.16 -1.73
N ALA A 57 -4.35 -3.58 -2.78
CA ALA A 57 -5.00 -4.90 -2.78
C ALA A 57 -3.98 -6.05 -2.73
N ILE A 58 -2.88 -5.94 -3.47
CA ILE A 58 -1.83 -6.97 -3.49
C ILE A 58 -1.13 -7.00 -2.14
N ALA A 59 -0.70 -5.86 -1.62
CA ALA A 59 0.07 -5.80 -0.39
C ALA A 59 -0.75 -6.22 0.84
N THR A 60 -2.01 -5.78 0.95
CA THR A 60 -2.88 -6.19 2.06
C THR A 60 -3.12 -7.70 2.08
N ALA A 61 -3.24 -8.34 0.92
CA ALA A 61 -3.33 -9.80 0.81
C ALA A 61 -1.99 -10.48 1.19
N GLN A 62 -0.87 -9.96 0.71
CA GLN A 62 0.47 -10.51 0.99
C GLN A 62 0.84 -10.44 2.47
N ILE A 63 0.43 -9.40 3.19
CA ILE A 63 0.61 -9.30 4.65
C ILE A 63 -0.03 -10.49 5.34
N GLU A 64 -1.21 -10.91 4.89
CA GLU A 64 -1.94 -12.08 5.42
C GLU A 64 -1.47 -13.43 4.84
N GLY A 65 -0.41 -13.42 4.02
CA GLY A 65 0.10 -14.64 3.39
C GLY A 65 -0.69 -15.11 2.18
N GLU A 66 -1.62 -14.30 1.67
CA GLU A 66 -2.38 -14.59 0.46
C GLU A 66 -1.71 -14.01 -0.78
N THR A 67 -1.89 -14.66 -1.93
CA THR A 67 -1.37 -14.19 -3.21
C THR A 67 -2.52 -13.90 -4.17
N LEU A 68 -2.62 -12.65 -4.62
CA LEU A 68 -3.54 -12.25 -5.67
C LEU A 68 -2.82 -12.18 -7.02
N GLN A 69 -3.53 -12.50 -8.10
CA GLN A 69 -2.99 -12.41 -9.45
C GLN A 69 -2.97 -10.95 -9.91
N ILE A 70 -1.78 -10.39 -10.17
CA ILE A 70 -1.57 -8.97 -10.51
C ILE A 70 -2.48 -8.52 -11.68
N ASN A 71 -2.59 -9.34 -12.73
CA ASN A 71 -3.42 -9.00 -13.89
C ASN A 71 -4.92 -8.99 -13.54
N SER A 72 -5.38 -9.89 -12.65
CA SER A 72 -6.75 -9.91 -12.14
C SER A 72 -7.05 -8.65 -11.32
N VAL A 73 -6.14 -8.28 -10.39
CA VAL A 73 -6.27 -7.08 -9.57
C VAL A 73 -6.34 -5.82 -10.45
N ARG A 74 -5.42 -5.66 -11.39
CA ARG A 74 -5.39 -4.50 -12.29
C ARG A 74 -6.65 -4.42 -13.16
N ALA A 75 -7.11 -5.54 -13.71
CA ALA A 75 -8.33 -5.56 -14.51
C ALA A 75 -9.57 -5.20 -13.69
N SER A 76 -9.67 -5.68 -12.45
CA SER A 76 -10.78 -5.35 -11.56
C SER A 76 -10.73 -3.89 -11.09
N ALA A 77 -9.57 -3.39 -10.68
CA ALA A 77 -9.37 -1.99 -10.31
C ALA A 77 -9.68 -1.04 -11.48
N ALA A 78 -9.25 -1.38 -12.71
CA ALA A 78 -9.57 -0.59 -13.91
C ALA A 78 -11.08 -0.49 -14.16
N ARG A 79 -11.83 -1.60 -13.99
CA ARG A 79 -13.30 -1.56 -14.13
C ARG A 79 -13.96 -0.62 -13.12
N ARG A 80 -13.49 -0.64 -11.85
CA ARG A 80 -14.02 0.23 -10.78
C ARG A 80 -13.74 1.71 -11.03
N LEU A 81 -12.61 2.01 -11.67
CA LEU A 81 -12.24 3.36 -12.08
C LEU A 81 -12.89 3.80 -13.41
N GLY A 82 -13.74 2.97 -14.03
CA GLY A 82 -14.36 3.28 -15.33
C GLY A 82 -13.37 3.26 -16.51
N LEU A 83 -12.19 2.64 -16.33
CA LEU A 83 -11.17 2.52 -17.38
C LEU A 83 -11.48 1.27 -18.21
N SER A 84 -11.67 1.42 -19.53
CA SER A 84 -11.93 0.30 -20.42
C SER A 84 -10.70 -0.61 -20.50
N SER A 85 -10.80 -1.84 -20.02
CA SER A 85 -9.82 -2.90 -20.29
C SER A 85 -10.28 -3.67 -21.53
N GLY A 86 -9.49 -3.63 -22.59
CA GLY A 86 -9.82 -4.22 -23.89
C GLY A 86 -9.93 -5.76 -23.92
N LYS A 87 -9.78 -6.46 -22.79
CA LYS A 87 -10.00 -7.90 -22.63
C LYS A 87 -10.75 -8.18 -21.35
N SER A 88 -11.90 -8.83 -21.45
CA SER A 88 -12.61 -9.37 -20.29
C SER A 88 -11.77 -10.51 -19.68
N MET A 89 -11.12 -10.26 -18.56
CA MET A 89 -10.56 -11.31 -17.72
C MET A 89 -11.64 -11.87 -16.80
N ALA A 90 -11.60 -13.17 -16.56
CA ALA A 90 -12.44 -13.82 -15.55
C ALA A 90 -12.26 -13.13 -14.19
N ARG A 91 -13.37 -12.93 -13.47
CA ARG A 91 -13.33 -12.35 -12.13
C ARG A 91 -12.77 -13.39 -11.15
N ASP A 92 -11.78 -12.99 -10.38
CA ASP A 92 -11.29 -13.78 -9.26
C ASP A 92 -11.99 -13.33 -7.99
N ALA A 93 -12.70 -14.26 -7.32
CA ALA A 93 -13.54 -13.94 -6.16
C ALA A 93 -12.74 -13.29 -5.01
N ARG A 94 -11.51 -13.73 -4.76
CA ARG A 94 -10.67 -13.14 -3.70
C ARG A 94 -10.24 -11.71 -4.03
N THR A 95 -9.88 -11.48 -5.29
CA THR A 95 -9.55 -10.14 -5.80
C THR A 95 -10.75 -9.20 -5.68
N GLU A 96 -11.95 -9.65 -6.10
CA GLU A 96 -13.16 -8.83 -6.00
C GLU A 96 -13.48 -8.52 -4.54
N ALA A 97 -13.46 -9.52 -3.65
CA ALA A 97 -13.70 -9.36 -2.21
C ALA A 97 -12.77 -8.32 -1.57
N THR A 98 -11.46 -8.42 -1.85
CA THR A 98 -10.48 -7.47 -1.33
C THR A 98 -10.76 -6.05 -1.83
N LEU A 99 -10.99 -5.88 -3.14
CA LEU A 99 -11.26 -4.56 -3.72
C LEU A 99 -12.61 -3.99 -3.28
N ASP A 100 -13.64 -4.83 -3.03
CA ASP A 100 -14.93 -4.39 -2.50
C ASP A 100 -14.78 -3.72 -1.14
N VAL A 101 -14.02 -4.32 -0.24
CA VAL A 101 -13.76 -3.77 1.10
C VAL A 101 -12.97 -2.46 1.02
N LEU A 102 -11.91 -2.42 0.22
CA LEU A 102 -11.10 -1.22 0.03
C LEU A 102 -11.92 -0.07 -0.59
N GLN A 103 -12.80 -0.38 -1.54
CA GLN A 103 -13.69 0.60 -2.15
C GLN A 103 -14.72 1.12 -1.15
N ALA A 104 -15.37 0.21 -0.42
CA ALA A 104 -16.38 0.56 0.57
C ALA A 104 -15.80 1.47 1.66
N ALA A 105 -14.57 1.21 2.14
CA ALA A 105 -13.90 2.05 3.14
C ALA A 105 -13.72 3.51 2.68
N ILE A 106 -13.35 3.72 1.41
CA ILE A 106 -13.15 5.06 0.86
C ILE A 106 -14.51 5.73 0.54
N GLU A 107 -15.43 5.02 -0.08
CA GLU A 107 -16.73 5.58 -0.48
C GLU A 107 -17.58 5.95 0.73
N GLN A 108 -17.51 5.15 1.80
CA GLN A 108 -18.24 5.37 3.05
C GLN A 108 -17.52 6.35 4.00
N SER A 109 -16.38 6.91 3.62
CA SER A 109 -15.61 7.84 4.47
C SER A 109 -16.38 9.07 4.93
N GLN A 110 -17.47 9.45 4.25
CA GLN A 110 -18.33 10.56 4.63
C GLN A 110 -19.43 10.17 5.66
N HIS A 111 -19.55 8.90 6.00
CA HIS A 111 -20.51 8.39 6.97
C HIS A 111 -19.81 7.99 8.27
N ALA A 112 -20.59 7.98 9.35
CA ALA A 112 -20.12 7.46 10.61
C ALA A 112 -19.81 5.97 10.50
N LEU A 113 -18.71 5.52 11.12
CA LEU A 113 -18.40 4.11 11.28
C LEU A 113 -19.44 3.47 12.20
N THR A 114 -19.89 2.26 11.85
CA THR A 114 -20.84 1.47 12.65
C THR A 114 -20.36 0.03 12.76
N HIS A 115 -20.97 -0.74 13.68
CA HIS A 115 -20.76 -2.18 13.75
C HIS A 115 -21.15 -2.86 12.43
N ASP A 116 -22.28 -2.46 11.83
CA ASP A 116 -22.76 -3.04 10.57
C ASP A 116 -21.77 -2.79 9.41
N THR A 117 -21.12 -1.63 9.40
CA THR A 117 -20.06 -1.35 8.43
C THR A 117 -18.92 -2.36 8.53
N LEU A 118 -18.43 -2.62 9.75
CA LEU A 118 -17.34 -3.57 9.99
C LEU A 118 -17.78 -5.02 9.70
N TYR A 119 -19.02 -5.37 10.05
CA TYR A 119 -19.62 -6.67 9.72
C TYR A 119 -19.71 -6.89 8.22
N ALA A 120 -20.16 -5.88 7.48
CA ALA A 120 -20.27 -5.95 6.03
C ALA A 120 -18.89 -6.11 5.36
N TRP A 121 -17.87 -5.39 5.85
CA TRP A 121 -16.51 -5.53 5.32
C TRP A 121 -15.94 -6.93 5.56
N GLN A 122 -16.09 -7.45 6.77
CA GLN A 122 -15.62 -8.80 7.10
C GLN A 122 -16.37 -9.86 6.29
N ALA A 123 -17.70 -9.77 6.19
CA ALA A 123 -18.50 -10.70 5.40
C ALA A 123 -18.13 -10.70 3.91
N ALA A 124 -17.80 -9.53 3.35
CA ALA A 124 -17.35 -9.41 1.97
C ALA A 124 -16.04 -10.16 1.69
N LEU A 125 -15.13 -10.23 2.68
CA LEU A 125 -13.88 -11.01 2.55
C LEU A 125 -14.13 -12.52 2.50
N PHE A 126 -15.22 -13.01 3.08
CA PHE A 126 -15.53 -14.44 3.23
C PHE A 126 -16.95 -14.76 2.75
N PRO A 127 -17.25 -14.56 1.46
CA PRO A 127 -18.63 -14.69 0.95
C PRO A 127 -19.22 -16.10 1.10
N ASN A 128 -18.37 -17.12 1.26
CA ASN A 128 -18.77 -18.51 1.44
C ASN A 128 -18.76 -18.95 2.91
N GLY A 129 -18.41 -18.07 3.86
CA GLY A 129 -18.31 -18.41 5.28
C GLY A 129 -17.09 -19.27 5.65
N TYR A 130 -16.05 -19.30 4.81
CA TYR A 130 -14.86 -20.11 5.03
C TYR A 130 -13.58 -19.28 4.91
N SER A 131 -12.63 -19.54 5.82
CA SER A 131 -11.22 -19.15 5.72
C SER A 131 -10.41 -20.40 5.39
N GLY A 132 -9.88 -20.49 4.17
CA GLY A 132 -9.29 -21.74 3.69
C GLY A 132 -10.28 -22.89 3.72
N VAL A 133 -10.03 -23.86 4.62
CA VAL A 133 -10.91 -25.04 4.84
C VAL A 133 -11.75 -24.94 6.12
N GLN A 134 -11.52 -23.91 6.93
CA GLN A 134 -12.18 -23.72 8.21
C GLN A 134 -13.44 -22.86 8.03
N ALA A 135 -14.59 -23.34 8.52
CA ALA A 135 -15.79 -22.53 8.63
C ALA A 135 -15.57 -21.46 9.71
N ILE A 136 -15.90 -20.22 9.40
CA ILE A 136 -15.76 -19.08 10.29
C ILE A 136 -17.08 -18.31 10.41
N ARG A 137 -17.24 -17.61 11.51
CA ARG A 137 -18.35 -16.68 11.69
C ARG A 137 -18.12 -15.45 10.84
N THR A 138 -19.04 -15.17 9.93
CA THR A 138 -18.97 -14.01 9.02
C THR A 138 -20.05 -12.99 9.35
N GLY A 139 -19.74 -11.71 9.17
CA GLY A 139 -20.67 -10.61 9.40
C GLY A 139 -21.03 -10.42 10.87
N ALA A 140 -20.18 -10.88 11.78
CA ALA A 140 -20.38 -10.72 13.23
C ALA A 140 -19.03 -10.87 13.95
N TYR A 141 -18.93 -10.29 15.13
CA TYR A 141 -17.75 -10.52 15.99
C TYR A 141 -17.72 -11.95 16.50
N ARG A 142 -16.50 -12.42 16.84
CA ARG A 142 -16.29 -13.73 17.47
C ARG A 142 -17.02 -13.81 18.81
N ASP A 143 -17.52 -15.00 19.12
CA ASP A 143 -18.27 -15.29 20.36
C ASP A 143 -17.89 -16.63 21.02
N HIS A 144 -16.82 -17.29 20.52
CA HIS A 144 -16.33 -18.53 21.09
C HIS A 144 -15.68 -18.28 22.46
N ALA A 145 -15.79 -19.28 23.37
CA ALA A 145 -15.26 -19.17 24.72
C ALA A 145 -13.73 -19.35 24.78
N GLU A 146 -13.14 -20.00 23.77
CA GLU A 146 -11.70 -20.21 23.71
C GLU A 146 -10.99 -18.89 23.45
N PRO A 147 -9.82 -18.65 24.11
CA PRO A 147 -9.04 -17.44 23.89
C PRO A 147 -8.61 -17.30 22.42
N MET A 148 -8.86 -16.14 21.85
CA MET A 148 -8.33 -15.80 20.53
C MET A 148 -6.83 -15.49 20.64
N GLN A 149 -5.99 -16.29 19.99
CA GLN A 149 -4.54 -16.20 20.08
C GLN A 149 -3.89 -16.15 18.69
N ILE A 150 -2.86 -15.31 18.56
CA ILE A 150 -1.96 -15.34 17.42
C ILE A 150 -0.78 -16.23 17.79
N VAL A 151 -0.66 -17.38 17.12
CA VAL A 151 0.32 -18.40 17.45
C VAL A 151 1.23 -18.77 16.29
N THR A 152 2.44 -19.23 16.59
CA THR A 152 3.26 -20.01 15.66
C THR A 152 3.17 -21.48 16.04
N PRO A 153 2.56 -22.34 15.21
CA PRO A 153 2.46 -23.76 15.50
C PRO A 153 3.85 -24.42 15.51
N ARG A 154 4.05 -25.37 16.44
CA ARG A 154 5.31 -26.11 16.60
C ARG A 154 5.05 -27.60 16.62
N LEU A 155 5.60 -28.33 15.65
CA LEU A 155 5.45 -29.78 15.59
C LEU A 155 6.02 -30.46 16.87
N GLY A 156 5.15 -31.19 17.61
CA GLY A 156 5.54 -31.94 18.82
C GLY A 156 5.90 -31.08 20.04
N LYS A 157 5.59 -29.78 20.03
CA LYS A 157 5.78 -28.86 21.16
C LYS A 157 4.59 -27.91 21.29
N PRO A 158 4.34 -27.32 22.47
CA PRO A 158 3.34 -26.26 22.60
C PRO A 158 3.60 -25.12 21.61
N ASP A 159 2.54 -24.55 21.06
CA ASP A 159 2.60 -23.40 20.17
C ASP A 159 3.22 -22.20 20.87
N ILE A 160 3.88 -21.33 20.11
CA ILE A 160 4.34 -20.05 20.63
C ILE A 160 3.20 -19.06 20.50
N VAL A 161 2.67 -18.61 21.64
CA VAL A 161 1.65 -17.55 21.70
C VAL A 161 2.37 -16.18 21.60
N HIS A 162 2.13 -15.47 20.53
CA HIS A 162 2.65 -14.11 20.31
C HIS A 162 1.73 -13.05 20.90
N TYR A 163 0.44 -13.28 20.83
CA TYR A 163 -0.58 -12.36 21.31
C TYR A 163 -1.84 -13.14 21.74
N GLN A 164 -2.51 -12.63 22.78
CA GLN A 164 -3.86 -13.07 23.18
C GLN A 164 -4.77 -11.85 23.24
N ALA A 165 -5.86 -11.91 22.51
CA ALA A 165 -6.89 -10.86 22.46
C ALA A 165 -7.80 -10.90 23.71
N PRO A 166 -8.59 -9.85 23.99
CA PRO A 166 -9.62 -9.84 25.03
C PRO A 166 -10.62 -10.98 24.86
N ASP A 167 -11.34 -11.31 25.92
CA ASP A 167 -12.39 -12.32 25.86
C ASP A 167 -13.51 -11.92 24.90
N SER A 168 -14.14 -12.89 24.27
CA SER A 168 -15.19 -12.62 23.25
C SER A 168 -16.39 -11.87 23.82
N SER A 169 -16.71 -12.08 25.11
CA SER A 169 -17.77 -11.36 25.84
C SER A 169 -17.56 -9.85 25.88
N ASP A 170 -16.31 -9.38 25.83
CA ASP A 170 -15.95 -7.97 25.93
C ASP A 170 -15.85 -7.28 24.57
N VAL A 171 -15.73 -8.06 23.47
CA VAL A 171 -15.47 -7.55 22.13
C VAL A 171 -16.48 -6.48 21.72
N HIS A 172 -17.77 -6.73 21.88
CA HIS A 172 -18.80 -5.80 21.44
C HIS A 172 -18.70 -4.46 22.19
N ALA A 173 -18.48 -4.48 23.50
CA ALA A 173 -18.34 -3.27 24.31
C ALA A 173 -17.07 -2.49 23.91
N GLN A 174 -15.93 -3.16 23.74
CA GLN A 174 -14.68 -2.54 23.32
C GLN A 174 -14.76 -1.99 21.90
N MET A 175 -15.40 -2.68 20.96
CA MET A 175 -15.64 -2.17 19.61
C MET A 175 -16.56 -0.95 19.61
N SER A 176 -17.57 -0.89 20.51
CA SER A 176 -18.42 0.31 20.66
C SER A 176 -17.60 1.52 21.10
N GLN A 177 -16.62 1.35 22.00
CA GLN A 177 -15.71 2.40 22.42
C GLN A 177 -14.80 2.87 21.28
N LEU A 178 -14.22 1.93 20.52
CA LEU A 178 -13.42 2.26 19.34
C LEU A 178 -14.23 3.04 18.31
N ILE A 179 -15.44 2.60 18.00
CA ILE A 179 -16.33 3.25 17.03
C ILE A 179 -16.70 4.67 17.51
N ALA A 180 -17.00 4.83 18.81
CA ALA A 180 -17.27 6.14 19.39
C ALA A 180 -16.05 7.08 19.27
N TYR A 181 -14.85 6.60 19.61
CA TYR A 181 -13.60 7.34 19.41
C TYR A 181 -13.40 7.70 17.93
N PHE A 182 -13.52 6.73 17.02
CA PHE A 182 -13.32 6.93 15.60
C PHE A 182 -14.21 8.04 15.05
N ASN A 183 -15.48 8.07 15.45
CA ASN A 183 -16.43 9.06 14.97
C ASN A 183 -16.26 10.43 15.62
N SER A 184 -15.94 10.48 16.94
CA SER A 184 -15.84 11.75 17.69
C SER A 184 -14.51 12.46 17.50
N SER A 185 -13.42 11.72 17.24
CA SER A 185 -12.07 12.28 17.12
C SER A 185 -11.77 12.91 15.75
N GLN A 186 -12.65 12.76 14.77
CA GLN A 186 -12.53 13.41 13.47
C GLN A 186 -12.47 14.92 13.67
N GLN A 187 -11.47 15.59 13.08
CA GLN A 187 -11.17 17.02 13.21
C GLN A 187 -10.71 17.48 14.60
N GLN A 188 -10.67 16.61 15.60
CA GLN A 188 -10.16 16.94 16.96
C GLN A 188 -8.73 16.44 17.15
N VAL A 189 -8.39 15.33 16.53
CA VAL A 189 -7.07 14.70 16.56
C VAL A 189 -6.47 14.75 15.16
N ASP A 190 -5.15 14.96 15.05
CA ASP A 190 -4.46 14.86 13.76
C ASP A 190 -4.80 13.52 13.08
N GLY A 191 -5.20 13.56 11.81
CA GLY A 191 -5.77 12.41 11.12
C GLY A 191 -4.79 11.24 10.99
N LEU A 192 -3.46 11.49 10.95
CA LEU A 192 -2.45 10.42 10.93
C LEU A 192 -2.34 9.75 12.29
N VAL A 193 -2.36 10.52 13.36
CA VAL A 193 -2.39 10.03 14.75
C VAL A 193 -3.65 9.21 14.99
N ARG A 194 -4.80 9.75 14.57
CA ARG A 194 -6.11 9.09 14.68
C ARG A 194 -6.12 7.74 13.94
N ALA A 195 -5.63 7.71 12.70
CA ALA A 195 -5.54 6.47 11.90
C ALA A 195 -4.64 5.42 12.58
N ALA A 196 -3.50 5.85 13.10
CA ALA A 196 -2.56 4.97 13.81
C ALA A 196 -3.17 4.37 15.08
N ILE A 197 -3.86 5.19 15.90
CA ILE A 197 -4.54 4.75 17.12
C ILE A 197 -5.69 3.78 16.77
N ALA A 198 -6.53 4.14 15.79
CA ALA A 198 -7.65 3.29 15.38
C ALA A 198 -7.19 1.91 14.90
N HIS A 199 -6.10 1.86 14.13
CA HIS A 199 -5.52 0.59 13.68
C HIS A 199 -5.00 -0.25 14.85
N LEU A 200 -4.17 0.34 15.73
CA LEU A 200 -3.64 -0.36 16.91
C LEU A 200 -4.76 -0.88 17.81
N TRP A 201 -5.76 -0.06 18.05
CA TRP A 201 -6.89 -0.41 18.89
C TRP A 201 -7.69 -1.58 18.31
N PHE A 202 -7.99 -1.53 17.00
CA PHE A 202 -8.68 -2.59 16.28
C PHE A 202 -7.88 -3.92 16.32
N GLU A 203 -6.58 -3.87 16.02
CA GLU A 203 -5.70 -5.03 16.08
C GLU A 203 -5.56 -5.60 17.51
N THR A 204 -5.63 -4.73 18.53
CA THR A 204 -5.61 -5.16 19.94
C THR A 204 -6.89 -5.90 20.32
N ILE A 205 -8.05 -5.41 19.90
CA ILE A 205 -9.34 -6.11 20.19
C ILE A 205 -9.44 -7.41 19.40
N HIS A 206 -8.98 -7.42 18.17
CA HIS A 206 -9.00 -8.56 17.25
C HIS A 206 -10.41 -9.19 17.17
N PRO A 207 -11.42 -8.41 16.68
CA PRO A 207 -12.83 -8.71 16.96
C PRO A 207 -13.40 -9.86 16.14
N PHE A 208 -12.79 -10.29 15.05
CA PHE A 208 -13.29 -11.34 14.17
C PHE A 208 -12.49 -12.64 14.32
N GLU A 209 -13.07 -13.75 13.88
CA GLU A 209 -12.35 -15.04 13.81
C GLU A 209 -11.26 -15.03 12.74
N ASP A 210 -11.48 -14.30 11.64
CA ASP A 210 -10.48 -14.04 10.59
C ASP A 210 -10.80 -12.73 9.85
N GLY A 211 -9.80 -12.20 9.13
CA GLY A 211 -9.92 -10.97 8.34
C GLY A 211 -9.61 -9.69 9.13
N ASN A 212 -9.17 -9.80 10.39
CA ASN A 212 -8.90 -8.62 11.22
C ASN A 212 -7.89 -7.68 10.56
N GLY A 213 -6.75 -8.16 10.11
CA GLY A 213 -5.75 -7.30 9.49
C GLY A 213 -6.27 -6.58 8.24
N ARG A 214 -7.05 -7.26 7.37
CA ARG A 214 -7.63 -6.64 6.16
C ARG A 214 -8.68 -5.58 6.51
N VAL A 215 -9.56 -5.86 7.48
CA VAL A 215 -10.55 -4.88 7.98
C VAL A 215 -9.87 -3.73 8.71
N GLY A 216 -8.85 -4.00 9.54
CA GLY A 216 -8.08 -2.98 10.25
C GLY A 216 -7.38 -2.01 9.28
N ARG A 217 -6.81 -2.50 8.18
CA ARG A 217 -6.22 -1.65 7.14
C ARG A 217 -7.28 -0.89 6.33
N ALA A 218 -8.45 -1.48 6.08
CA ALA A 218 -9.58 -0.75 5.50
C ALA A 218 -10.08 0.38 6.41
N LEU A 219 -10.08 0.17 7.73
CA LEU A 219 -10.37 1.21 8.71
C LEU A 219 -9.35 2.37 8.64
N VAL A 220 -8.07 2.06 8.44
CA VAL A 220 -7.03 3.07 8.18
C VAL A 220 -7.33 3.86 6.91
N ASP A 221 -7.70 3.17 5.83
CA ASP A 221 -8.06 3.83 4.56
C ASP A 221 -9.23 4.80 4.73
N MET A 222 -10.27 4.40 5.47
CA MET A 222 -11.40 5.27 5.80
C MET A 222 -10.93 6.50 6.60
N ALA A 223 -10.07 6.31 7.62
CA ALA A 223 -9.55 7.41 8.43
C ALA A 223 -8.73 8.41 7.60
N LEU A 224 -7.85 7.91 6.72
CA LEU A 224 -7.03 8.75 5.84
C LEU A 224 -7.85 9.46 4.77
N ALA A 225 -8.89 8.80 4.22
CA ALA A 225 -9.82 9.44 3.27
C ALA A 225 -10.61 10.58 3.94
N GLN A 226 -11.01 10.41 5.21
CA GLN A 226 -11.65 11.47 6.02
C GLN A 226 -10.68 12.64 6.29
N ASP A 227 -9.45 12.35 6.66
CA ASP A 227 -8.41 13.35 6.95
C ASP A 227 -8.10 14.23 5.74
N LEU A 228 -7.92 13.60 4.58
CA LEU A 228 -7.62 14.29 3.34
C LEU A 228 -8.87 14.86 2.64
N SER A 229 -10.07 14.57 3.13
CA SER A 229 -11.34 14.89 2.47
C SER A 229 -11.35 14.46 0.99
N SER A 230 -10.73 13.31 0.70
CA SER A 230 -10.51 12.82 -0.66
C SER A 230 -10.81 11.34 -0.78
N ARG A 231 -11.48 10.97 -1.87
CA ARG A 231 -11.72 9.58 -2.26
C ARG A 231 -10.67 9.04 -3.24
N GLN A 232 -9.68 9.84 -3.58
CA GLN A 232 -8.61 9.43 -4.49
C GLN A 232 -7.56 8.61 -3.74
N ARG A 233 -7.30 7.40 -4.20
CA ARG A 233 -6.19 6.59 -3.71
C ARG A 233 -4.95 6.90 -4.54
N LEU A 234 -4.07 7.72 -4.00
CA LEU A 234 -2.82 8.11 -4.67
C LEU A 234 -1.64 7.22 -4.25
N TRP A 235 -1.66 6.69 -3.03
CA TRP A 235 -0.61 5.82 -2.48
C TRP A 235 -1.18 4.61 -1.76
N SER A 236 -0.32 3.63 -1.50
CA SER A 236 -0.64 2.44 -0.73
C SER A 236 0.15 2.41 0.57
N LEU A 237 -0.55 2.41 1.70
CA LEU A 237 0.08 2.25 3.01
C LEU A 237 0.42 0.78 3.26
N SER A 238 -0.47 -0.14 2.86
CA SER A 238 -0.19 -1.58 2.98
C SER A 238 1.06 -2.00 2.23
N GLN A 239 1.38 -1.36 1.09
CA GLN A 239 2.64 -1.63 0.39
C GLN A 239 3.86 -1.25 1.24
N GLN A 240 3.83 -0.12 1.96
CA GLN A 240 4.92 0.25 2.87
C GLN A 240 5.01 -0.68 4.07
N MET A 241 3.87 -1.12 4.61
CA MET A 241 3.85 -2.15 5.67
C MET A 241 4.38 -3.50 5.17
N TRP A 242 4.09 -3.89 3.93
CA TRP A 242 4.61 -5.11 3.31
C TRP A 242 6.12 -5.03 3.06
N LEU A 243 6.62 -3.91 2.55
CA LEU A 243 8.06 -3.70 2.30
C LEU A 243 8.89 -3.78 3.58
N ASP A 244 8.31 -3.39 4.72
CA ASP A 244 8.88 -3.52 6.06
C ASP A 244 8.02 -4.43 6.95
N ARG A 245 7.64 -5.61 6.42
CA ARG A 245 6.73 -6.53 7.11
C ARG A 245 7.22 -6.93 8.49
N SER A 246 8.51 -7.19 8.63
CA SER A 246 9.13 -7.51 9.92
C SER A 246 9.04 -6.36 10.91
N GLY A 247 9.28 -5.13 10.45
CA GLY A 247 9.11 -3.92 11.25
C GLY A 247 7.67 -3.70 11.66
N TYR A 248 6.72 -3.89 10.75
CA TYR A 248 5.27 -3.79 11.05
C TYR A 248 4.86 -4.71 12.21
N TYR A 249 5.18 -6.00 12.11
CA TYR A 249 4.83 -6.95 13.18
C TYR A 249 5.60 -6.69 14.47
N ALA A 250 6.87 -6.30 14.40
CA ALA A 250 7.67 -5.95 15.58
C ALA A 250 7.09 -4.74 16.32
N GLN A 251 6.66 -3.70 15.60
CA GLN A 251 6.05 -2.51 16.19
C GLN A 251 4.67 -2.82 16.79
N LEU A 252 3.86 -3.60 16.08
CA LEU A 252 2.55 -4.02 16.58
C LEU A 252 2.71 -4.87 17.85
N GLN A 253 3.61 -5.84 17.84
CA GLN A 253 3.92 -6.68 19.00
C GLN A 253 4.48 -5.85 20.18
N ALA A 254 5.36 -4.90 19.93
CA ALA A 254 5.89 -4.01 20.96
C ALA A 254 4.79 -3.17 21.60
N ALA A 255 3.85 -2.66 20.81
CA ALA A 255 2.73 -1.85 21.30
C ALA A 255 1.69 -2.70 22.04
N THR A 256 1.31 -3.87 21.53
CA THR A 256 0.25 -4.72 22.12
C THR A 256 0.73 -5.62 23.24
N GLY A 257 2.03 -5.97 23.27
CA GLY A 257 2.64 -6.94 24.19
C GLY A 257 2.99 -6.39 25.57
N GLN A 258 2.65 -5.15 25.89
CA GLN A 258 2.92 -4.51 27.17
C GLN A 258 1.74 -3.64 27.60
N ALA A 259 1.48 -3.59 28.93
CA ALA A 259 0.36 -2.81 29.50
C ALA A 259 0.72 -1.33 29.69
N LYS A 260 1.36 -0.70 28.70
CA LYS A 260 1.72 0.71 28.71
C LYS A 260 0.87 1.46 27.70
N MET A 261 0.17 2.51 28.16
CA MET A 261 -0.70 3.32 27.32
C MET A 261 0.06 4.30 26.41
N ASP A 262 1.36 4.53 26.64
CA ASP A 262 2.18 5.32 25.72
C ASP A 262 2.41 4.55 24.42
N VAL A 263 1.70 4.97 23.37
CA VAL A 263 1.76 4.41 22.01
C VAL A 263 2.52 5.31 21.03
N THR A 264 3.24 6.30 21.55
CA THR A 264 4.05 7.23 20.74
C THR A 264 4.98 6.52 19.75
N PRO A 265 5.73 5.45 20.13
CA PRO A 265 6.60 4.75 19.18
C PRO A 265 5.84 4.11 18.02
N TRP A 266 4.67 3.52 18.28
CA TRP A 266 3.79 2.98 17.25
C TRP A 266 3.31 4.06 16.29
N VAL A 267 2.78 5.18 16.82
CA VAL A 267 2.30 6.31 16.01
C VAL A 267 3.43 6.88 15.16
N GLN A 268 4.63 7.04 15.71
CA GLN A 268 5.80 7.53 14.99
C GLN A 268 6.16 6.62 13.81
N TRP A 269 6.19 5.31 14.03
CA TRP A 269 6.44 4.33 12.96
C TRP A 269 5.36 4.40 11.88
N PHE A 270 4.09 4.44 12.26
CA PHE A 270 2.95 4.53 11.35
C PHE A 270 3.01 5.80 10.48
N VAL A 271 3.24 6.96 11.10
CA VAL A 271 3.40 8.24 10.41
C VAL A 271 4.58 8.20 9.42
N SER A 272 5.67 7.53 9.80
CA SER A 272 6.81 7.32 8.90
C SER A 272 6.46 6.41 7.71
N CYS A 273 5.55 5.45 7.87
CA CYS A 273 5.03 4.67 6.73
C CYS A 273 4.22 5.55 5.76
N VAL A 274 3.36 6.42 6.28
CA VAL A 274 2.59 7.37 5.45
C VAL A 274 3.54 8.32 4.71
N HIS A 275 4.58 8.83 5.38
CA HIS A 275 5.61 9.66 4.75
C HIS A 275 6.25 8.94 3.56
N ARG A 276 6.76 7.71 3.77
CA ARG A 276 7.39 6.92 2.70
C ARG A 276 6.43 6.60 1.55
N ALA A 277 5.16 6.30 1.86
CA ALA A 277 4.15 6.03 0.84
C ALA A 277 3.90 7.25 -0.06
N ALA A 278 3.74 8.43 0.53
CA ALA A 278 3.54 9.68 -0.20
C ALA A 278 4.78 10.08 -1.01
N ASP A 279 5.98 9.89 -0.46
CA ASP A 279 7.25 10.17 -1.14
C ASP A 279 7.46 9.25 -2.34
N ALA A 280 7.20 7.95 -2.19
CA ALA A 280 7.28 6.99 -3.29
C ALA A 280 6.32 7.39 -4.43
N THR A 281 5.07 7.74 -4.09
CA THR A 281 4.09 8.20 -5.08
C THR A 281 4.56 9.46 -5.80
N TRP A 282 5.07 10.45 -5.06
CA TRP A 282 5.61 11.66 -5.67
C TRP A 282 6.78 11.35 -6.62
N ALA A 283 7.70 10.45 -6.24
CA ALA A 283 8.82 10.04 -7.08
C ALA A 283 8.35 9.35 -8.38
N HIS A 284 7.35 8.46 -8.30
CA HIS A 284 6.75 7.82 -9.47
C HIS A 284 6.06 8.84 -10.41
N MET A 285 5.31 9.80 -9.86
CA MET A 285 4.72 10.87 -10.67
C MET A 285 5.78 11.71 -11.37
N GLN A 286 6.85 12.08 -10.67
CA GLN A 286 7.98 12.80 -11.27
C GLN A 286 8.61 12.00 -12.42
N ALA A 287 8.81 10.71 -12.24
CA ALA A 287 9.33 9.83 -13.27
C ALA A 287 8.42 9.78 -14.51
N ALA A 288 7.10 9.64 -14.29
CA ALA A 288 6.11 9.65 -15.37
C ALA A 288 6.11 10.99 -16.13
N MET A 289 6.15 12.12 -15.43
CA MET A 289 6.22 13.45 -16.03
C MET A 289 7.53 13.65 -16.81
N ARG A 290 8.67 13.18 -16.28
CA ARG A 290 9.95 13.21 -17.02
C ARG A 290 9.84 12.42 -18.31
N LYS A 291 9.25 11.21 -18.27
CA LYS A 291 9.02 10.37 -19.46
C LYS A 291 8.18 11.11 -20.51
N THR A 292 7.07 11.71 -20.10
CA THR A 292 6.17 12.44 -21.00
C THR A 292 6.88 13.65 -21.64
N ARG A 293 7.59 14.44 -20.82
CA ARG A 293 8.36 15.59 -21.30
C ARG A 293 9.46 15.16 -22.27
N PHE A 294 10.22 14.14 -21.91
CA PHE A 294 11.26 13.57 -22.77
C PHE A 294 10.73 13.19 -24.15
N TRP A 295 9.60 12.48 -24.21
CA TRP A 295 9.00 12.07 -25.48
C TRP A 295 8.43 13.27 -26.28
N ALA A 296 7.95 14.31 -25.63
CA ALA A 296 7.50 15.53 -26.29
C ALA A 296 8.69 16.25 -26.95
N GLU A 297 9.76 16.51 -26.19
CA GLU A 297 10.97 17.17 -26.69
C GLU A 297 11.66 16.36 -27.79
N LEU A 298 11.72 15.03 -27.63
CA LEU A 298 12.38 14.14 -28.58
C LEU A 298 11.67 14.11 -29.93
N ARG A 299 10.32 14.17 -29.96
CA ARG A 299 9.57 14.22 -31.22
C ARG A 299 9.89 15.47 -32.08
N GLU A 300 10.24 16.55 -31.42
CA GLU A 300 10.64 17.80 -32.10
C GLU A 300 12.08 17.75 -32.63
N GLN A 301 12.99 17.09 -31.89
CA GLN A 301 14.42 17.11 -32.17
C GLN A 301 14.92 15.92 -33.00
N HIS A 302 14.35 14.72 -32.79
CA HIS A 302 14.81 13.48 -33.39
C HIS A 302 13.62 12.58 -33.81
N PRO A 303 12.99 12.85 -34.94
CA PRO A 303 11.77 12.17 -35.37
C PRO A 303 11.94 10.67 -35.74
N GLN A 304 13.15 10.13 -35.79
CA GLN A 304 13.45 8.82 -36.39
C GLN A 304 14.18 7.83 -35.46
N LEU A 305 13.67 7.61 -34.24
CA LEU A 305 14.13 6.43 -33.46
C LEU A 305 13.55 5.15 -34.04
N THR A 306 14.37 4.09 -34.07
CA THR A 306 13.88 2.75 -34.42
C THR A 306 12.89 2.24 -33.37
N PRO A 307 11.98 1.31 -33.71
CA PRO A 307 11.09 0.68 -32.74
C PRO A 307 11.85 0.02 -31.58
N THR A 308 13.03 -0.52 -31.82
CA THR A 308 13.90 -1.15 -30.84
C THR A 308 14.56 -0.14 -29.89
N GLN A 309 15.04 0.98 -30.43
CA GLN A 309 15.51 2.11 -29.60
C GLN A 309 14.42 2.69 -28.72
N THR A 310 13.23 2.92 -29.28
CA THR A 310 12.04 3.36 -28.53
C THR A 310 11.68 2.39 -27.40
N LYS A 311 11.70 1.07 -27.68
CA LYS A 311 11.42 0.02 -26.68
C LYS A 311 12.45 0.04 -25.55
N CYS A 312 13.74 0.24 -25.88
CA CYS A 312 14.81 0.34 -24.88
C CYS A 312 14.62 1.56 -23.98
N ILE A 313 14.39 2.73 -24.53
CA ILE A 313 14.17 3.97 -23.76
C ILE A 313 12.95 3.84 -22.87
N ASN A 314 11.82 3.33 -23.38
CA ASN A 314 10.64 3.07 -22.58
C ASN A 314 10.94 2.14 -21.41
N LYS A 315 11.69 1.05 -21.66
CA LYS A 315 12.04 0.09 -20.61
C LYS A 315 12.90 0.71 -19.51
N LEU A 316 13.77 1.66 -19.84
CA LEU A 316 14.57 2.39 -18.88
C LEU A 316 13.71 3.36 -18.05
N PHE A 317 12.78 4.09 -18.69
CA PHE A 317 11.82 4.94 -17.98
C PHE A 317 10.85 4.14 -17.10
N ASP A 318 10.39 2.98 -17.56
CA ASP A 318 9.46 2.11 -16.78
C ASP A 318 10.11 1.54 -15.51
N ALA A 319 11.44 1.62 -15.41
CA ALA A 319 12.19 1.21 -14.23
C ALA A 319 12.46 2.36 -13.25
N GLU A 320 12.06 3.60 -13.59
CA GLU A 320 12.18 4.74 -12.68
C GLU A 320 11.06 4.74 -11.62
N PRO A 321 11.27 5.25 -10.41
CA PRO A 321 12.49 5.92 -9.94
C PRO A 321 13.61 5.00 -9.46
N GLU A 322 13.38 3.68 -9.30
CA GLU A 322 14.34 2.72 -8.74
C GLU A 322 15.55 2.50 -9.66
N GLY A 323 15.37 2.81 -10.94
CA GLY A 323 16.37 2.60 -11.97
C GLY A 323 16.37 1.16 -12.51
N PHE A 324 16.87 0.99 -13.73
CA PHE A 324 16.96 -0.33 -14.35
C PHE A 324 18.06 -1.16 -13.70
N ALA A 325 17.67 -2.22 -12.98
CA ALA A 325 18.58 -3.04 -12.17
C ALA A 325 19.85 -3.46 -12.93
N GLY A 326 21.01 -3.03 -12.44
CA GLY A 326 22.32 -3.27 -13.04
C GLY A 326 22.55 -2.58 -14.39
N GLY A 327 21.75 -1.55 -14.75
CA GLY A 327 21.83 -0.80 -16.00
C GLY A 327 21.48 -1.62 -17.25
N MET A 328 21.23 -0.96 -18.39
CA MET A 328 21.09 -1.61 -19.68
C MET A 328 22.46 -2.08 -20.20
N SER A 329 22.55 -3.30 -20.67
CA SER A 329 23.76 -3.84 -21.35
C SER A 329 23.38 -4.28 -22.76
N THR A 330 24.40 -4.50 -23.62
CA THR A 330 24.17 -5.03 -24.97
C THR A 330 23.40 -6.35 -24.92
N GLU A 331 23.71 -7.23 -23.96
CA GLU A 331 23.00 -8.51 -23.81
C GLU A 331 21.54 -8.32 -23.41
N LYS A 332 21.26 -7.42 -22.43
CA LYS A 332 19.89 -7.09 -22.03
C LYS A 332 19.11 -6.44 -23.17
N TYR A 333 19.76 -5.63 -23.99
CA TYR A 333 19.14 -5.03 -25.17
C TYR A 333 18.79 -6.10 -26.22
N VAL A 334 19.70 -7.05 -26.51
CA VAL A 334 19.44 -8.21 -27.38
C VAL A 334 18.21 -8.97 -26.89
N ASN A 335 18.16 -9.32 -25.61
CA ASN A 335 17.05 -10.07 -25.01
C ASN A 335 15.73 -9.28 -25.05
N LEU A 336 15.80 -7.95 -24.80
CA LEU A 336 14.62 -7.08 -24.81
C LEU A 336 14.04 -6.90 -26.23
N CYS A 337 14.90 -6.71 -27.21
CA CYS A 337 14.52 -6.29 -28.57
C CYS A 337 14.52 -7.41 -29.60
N GLY A 338 15.11 -8.57 -29.30
CA GLY A 338 15.21 -9.69 -30.24
C GLY A 338 16.12 -9.43 -31.45
N VAL A 339 17.15 -8.57 -31.28
CA VAL A 339 18.09 -8.18 -32.36
C VAL A 339 19.44 -8.85 -32.19
N SER A 340 20.29 -8.80 -33.27
CA SER A 340 21.66 -9.28 -33.17
C SER A 340 22.52 -8.42 -32.22
N ARG A 341 23.60 -9.01 -31.70
CA ARG A 341 24.53 -8.27 -30.81
C ARG A 341 25.18 -7.08 -31.51
N ALA A 342 25.46 -7.21 -32.83
CA ALA A 342 26.00 -6.09 -33.62
C ALA A 342 24.99 -4.94 -33.76
N THR A 343 23.72 -5.26 -34.02
CA THR A 343 22.64 -4.28 -34.08
C THR A 343 22.46 -3.59 -32.72
N ALA A 344 22.40 -4.37 -31.63
CA ALA A 344 22.27 -3.83 -30.27
C ALA A 344 23.41 -2.85 -29.93
N TYR A 345 24.64 -3.21 -30.24
CA TYR A 345 25.81 -2.33 -30.00
C TYR A 345 25.71 -1.04 -30.79
N ARG A 346 25.38 -1.12 -32.09
CA ARG A 346 25.21 0.04 -32.97
C ARG A 346 24.11 0.96 -32.45
N GLU A 347 22.91 0.44 -32.17
CA GLU A 347 21.77 1.23 -31.72
C GLU A 347 22.01 1.89 -30.34
N LEU A 348 22.67 1.20 -29.39
CA LEU A 348 23.08 1.78 -28.12
C LEU A 348 24.13 2.89 -28.30
N THR A 349 25.06 2.72 -29.23
CA THR A 349 26.06 3.76 -29.56
C THR A 349 25.40 4.98 -30.19
N GLU A 350 24.46 4.78 -31.12
CA GLU A 350 23.66 5.86 -31.73
C GLU A 350 22.87 6.66 -30.68
N LEU A 351 22.24 5.95 -29.72
CA LEU A 351 21.53 6.59 -28.60
C LEU A 351 22.47 7.42 -27.69
N CYS A 352 23.70 6.95 -27.48
CA CYS A 352 24.71 7.74 -26.74
C CYS A 352 25.17 8.96 -27.53
N GLN A 353 25.41 8.82 -28.84
CA GLN A 353 25.80 9.93 -29.71
C GLN A 353 24.71 11.01 -29.84
N ALA A 354 23.45 10.57 -29.81
CA ALA A 354 22.30 11.44 -29.76
C ALA A 354 22.08 12.12 -28.39
N GLY A 355 22.91 11.78 -27.37
CA GLY A 355 22.77 12.35 -26.02
C GLY A 355 21.57 11.80 -25.24
N LEU A 356 20.96 10.70 -25.67
CA LEU A 356 19.78 10.10 -25.04
C LEU A 356 20.16 9.09 -23.97
N LEU A 357 21.34 8.47 -24.10
CA LEU A 357 21.91 7.57 -23.11
C LEU A 357 23.32 8.02 -22.72
N VAL A 358 23.70 7.69 -21.48
CA VAL A 358 25.08 7.82 -20.99
C VAL A 358 25.65 6.42 -20.80
N GLN A 359 26.84 6.19 -21.34
CA GLN A 359 27.59 4.98 -21.14
C GLN A 359 28.46 5.07 -19.88
N THR A 360 28.41 4.04 -19.03
CA THR A 360 29.28 3.88 -17.86
C THR A 360 30.01 2.56 -17.91
N GLY A 361 31.20 2.48 -17.30
CA GLY A 361 32.03 1.26 -17.28
C GLY A 361 32.73 1.00 -18.61
N VAL A 362 33.57 -0.06 -18.63
CA VAL A 362 34.38 -0.48 -19.79
C VAL A 362 34.26 -1.98 -20.00
N GLY A 363 34.30 -2.44 -21.25
CA GLY A 363 34.29 -3.85 -21.61
C GLY A 363 33.03 -4.57 -21.14
N ARG A 364 33.16 -5.66 -20.37
CA ARG A 364 32.02 -6.41 -19.84
C ARG A 364 31.21 -5.65 -18.77
N ALA A 365 31.80 -4.61 -18.17
CA ALA A 365 31.11 -3.77 -17.19
C ALA A 365 30.37 -2.58 -17.82
N THR A 366 30.37 -2.44 -19.17
CA THR A 366 29.64 -1.38 -19.86
C THR A 366 28.16 -1.45 -19.57
N ARG A 367 27.59 -0.31 -19.15
CA ARG A 367 26.17 -0.11 -18.88
C ARG A 367 25.71 1.19 -19.52
N TYR A 368 24.44 1.23 -19.86
CA TYR A 368 23.78 2.40 -20.44
C TYR A 368 22.61 2.83 -19.56
N GLN A 369 22.50 4.12 -19.35
CA GLN A 369 21.45 4.76 -18.52
C GLN A 369 20.87 5.94 -19.28
N LEU A 370 19.66 6.38 -18.91
CA LEU A 370 19.06 7.58 -19.50
C LEU A 370 19.96 8.80 -19.22
N ALA A 371 20.20 9.62 -20.24
CA ALA A 371 20.92 10.88 -20.13
C ALA A 371 20.01 12.03 -19.65
N VAL A 372 18.99 11.72 -18.85
CA VAL A 372 18.01 12.72 -18.35
C VAL A 372 18.64 13.46 -17.17
N PRO A 373 18.73 14.79 -17.21
CA PRO A 373 19.17 15.54 -16.05
C PRO A 373 18.25 15.26 -14.86
N ASN A 374 18.83 14.87 -13.73
CA ASN A 374 18.13 14.85 -12.44
C ASN A 374 17.87 16.31 -12.01
N LYS A 375 16.84 16.95 -12.57
CA LYS A 375 16.38 18.26 -12.14
C LYS A 375 14.95 18.19 -11.65
#